data_350989e47b40f57537aaf2626882b602
#
_entry.id   350989e47b40f57537aaf2626882b602
#
_cell.length_a   1.000
_cell.length_b   1.000
_cell.length_c   1.000
_cell.angle_alpha   90.00
_cell.angle_beta   90.00
_cell.angle_gamma   90.00
#
_symmetry.space_group_name_H-M   'P 1'
#
loop_
_entity.id
_entity.type
_entity.pdbx_description
1 polymer ?
#
loop_
_entity_poly.entity_id
_entity_poly.type
_entity_poly.pdbx_seq_one_letter_code
_entity_poly.pdbx_strand_id
1 'polypeptide(L)'
;MGLLRPAAQRRTLTLARGGPRLAEPKTRGSRRRIRLTAGAIEALGRHRGRQEAERAAAGDNWNDQGLVFATRVGTPIHRANLHHESWKPLLRRAGVRDVRFHDLRHTCATLLLTKGVHPKIVSEMLGHSSIAITLDIYSHVIPGLGDAAALAMEDALDDDPGVRDEEPECNARTL
;
A
#
# COMPACT_ATOMS: atom_id res chain seq x y z
N MET A 1 -11.22 11.74 21.46
CA MET A 1 -10.93 10.98 20.22
C MET A 1 -10.83 11.97 19.08
N GLY A 2 -9.65 12.60 18.95
CA GLY A 2 -9.41 13.70 18.01
C GLY A 2 -9.12 13.14 16.62
N LEU A 3 -10.04 13.29 15.70
CA LEU A 3 -9.83 13.10 14.27
C LEU A 3 -8.72 14.06 13.81
N LEU A 4 -7.55 13.51 13.47
CA LEU A 4 -6.54 14.22 12.70
C LEU A 4 -7.21 14.66 11.38
N ARG A 5 -7.62 15.92 11.31
CA ARG A 5 -8.12 16.52 10.07
C ARG A 5 -6.98 16.52 9.06
N PRO A 6 -7.10 15.87 7.91
CA PRO A 6 -6.11 15.96 6.87
C PRO A 6 -6.34 17.23 6.05
N ALA A 7 -5.92 18.36 6.57
CA ALA A 7 -5.73 19.56 5.75
C ALA A 7 -4.35 19.59 5.07
N ALA A 8 -3.67 18.46 4.97
CA ALA A 8 -2.44 18.38 4.21
C ALA A 8 -2.76 18.39 2.72
N GLN A 9 -2.64 19.53 2.07
CA GLN A 9 -2.54 19.61 0.63
C GLN A 9 -1.39 18.70 0.19
N ARG A 10 -1.71 17.67 -0.57
CA ARG A 10 -0.71 16.72 -1.07
C ARG A 10 0.14 17.44 -2.10
N ARG A 11 1.42 17.60 -1.79
CA ARG A 11 2.40 18.17 -2.70
C ARG A 11 3.39 17.07 -3.10
N THR A 12 3.80 17.06 -4.34
CA THR A 12 4.85 16.17 -4.85
C THR A 12 6.18 16.90 -4.79
N LEU A 13 7.20 16.21 -4.29
CA LEU A 13 8.56 16.73 -4.34
C LEU A 13 9.10 16.57 -5.75
N THR A 14 9.35 17.67 -6.46
CA THR A 14 10.01 17.67 -7.77
C THR A 14 11.44 18.18 -7.60
N LEU A 15 12.39 17.49 -8.22
CA LEU A 15 13.77 17.97 -8.31
C LEU A 15 13.83 19.00 -9.45
N ALA A 16 14.05 20.27 -9.08
CA ALA A 16 14.32 21.35 -10.04
C ALA A 16 15.78 21.81 -9.92
N ARG A 17 16.28 22.54 -10.94
CA ARG A 17 17.55 23.26 -10.81
C ARG A 17 17.43 24.25 -9.64
N GLY A 18 18.11 23.96 -8.53
CA GLY A 18 18.02 24.75 -7.29
C GLY A 18 17.43 24.02 -6.09
N GLY A 19 17.19 22.71 -6.19
CA GLY A 19 16.78 21.86 -5.07
C GLY A 19 15.34 21.33 -5.14
N PRO A 20 14.92 20.54 -4.14
CA PRO A 20 13.60 19.95 -4.11
C PRO A 20 12.51 21.01 -3.91
N ARG A 21 11.53 21.06 -4.80
CA ARG A 21 10.35 21.92 -4.71
C ARG A 21 9.08 21.12 -4.52
N LEU A 22 8.17 21.64 -3.71
CA LEU A 22 6.84 21.09 -3.52
C LEU A 22 5.93 21.57 -4.66
N ALA A 23 5.38 20.63 -5.41
CA ALA A 23 4.41 20.89 -6.48
C ALA A 23 3.14 20.06 -6.28
N GLU A 24 2.04 20.43 -6.92
CA GLU A 24 0.85 19.59 -6.92
C GLU A 24 1.09 18.28 -7.68
N PRO A 25 0.47 17.17 -7.24
CA PRO A 25 0.55 15.91 -7.95
C PRO A 25 -0.03 16.04 -9.37
N LYS A 26 0.70 15.57 -10.37
CA LYS A 26 0.33 15.66 -11.80
C LYS A 26 -0.92 14.87 -12.19
N THR A 27 -1.29 13.84 -11.42
CA THR A 27 -2.41 12.94 -11.76
C THR A 27 -3.43 12.80 -10.63
N ARG A 28 -4.69 12.57 -10.98
CA ARG A 28 -5.77 12.25 -10.02
C ARG A 28 -5.44 11.02 -9.17
N GLY A 29 -4.85 9.98 -9.75
CA GLY A 29 -4.45 8.74 -9.05
C GLY A 29 -3.40 8.95 -7.96
N SER A 30 -2.65 10.07 -8.00
CA SER A 30 -1.72 10.45 -6.95
C SER A 30 -2.43 11.00 -5.71
N ARG A 31 -3.71 11.37 -5.80
CA ARG A 31 -4.54 11.85 -4.69
C ARG A 31 -5.39 10.68 -4.18
N ARG A 32 -4.98 10.03 -3.12
CA ARG A 32 -5.70 8.90 -2.51
C ARG A 32 -5.76 9.01 -0.99
N ARG A 33 -6.80 8.42 -0.41
CA ARG A 33 -6.91 8.24 1.04
C ARG A 33 -6.43 6.84 1.40
N ILE A 34 -5.60 6.73 2.42
CA ILE A 34 -5.12 5.46 2.95
C ILE A 34 -5.58 5.39 4.40
N ARG A 35 -6.26 4.31 4.76
CA ARG A 35 -6.57 4.02 6.17
C ARG A 35 -5.30 3.53 6.84
N LEU A 36 -4.93 4.15 7.95
CA LEU A 36 -3.77 3.78 8.73
C LEU A 36 -4.15 2.76 9.79
N THR A 37 -3.25 1.82 10.06
CA THR A 37 -3.38 0.91 11.20
C THR A 37 -3.15 1.66 12.51
N ALA A 38 -3.63 1.12 13.62
CA ALA A 38 -3.42 1.71 14.95
C ALA A 38 -1.93 1.93 15.25
N GLY A 39 -1.08 0.93 14.95
CA GLY A 39 0.38 1.05 15.11
C GLY A 39 1.01 2.13 14.26
N ALA A 40 0.52 2.34 13.03
CA ALA A 40 1.00 3.44 12.17
C ALA A 40 0.61 4.81 12.74
N ILE A 41 -0.61 4.94 13.27
CA ILE A 41 -1.09 6.19 13.93
C ILE A 41 -0.22 6.50 15.14
N GLU A 42 0.05 5.51 15.99
CA GLU A 42 0.89 5.66 17.16
C GLU A 42 2.34 6.05 16.80
N ALA A 43 2.92 5.39 15.77
CA ALA A 43 4.26 5.70 15.29
C ALA A 43 4.36 7.13 14.74
N LEU A 44 3.33 7.58 14.01
CA LEU A 44 3.24 8.97 13.52
C LEU A 44 3.06 9.98 14.67
N GLY A 45 2.32 9.62 15.71
CA GLY A 45 2.18 10.43 16.93
C GLY A 45 3.52 10.62 17.63
N ARG A 46 4.28 9.53 17.84
CA ARG A 46 5.64 9.61 18.40
C ARG A 46 6.59 10.43 17.51
N HIS A 47 6.46 10.28 16.18
CA HIS A 47 7.26 11.05 15.24
C HIS A 47 6.96 12.55 15.35
N ARG A 48 5.67 12.91 15.42
CA ARG A 48 5.23 14.29 15.58
C ARG A 48 5.84 14.94 16.84
N GLY A 49 5.79 14.23 17.98
CA GLY A 49 6.40 14.75 19.23
C GLY A 49 7.90 15.00 19.08
N ARG A 50 8.65 14.11 18.39
CA ARG A 50 10.08 14.35 18.09
C ARG A 50 10.28 15.56 17.18
N GLN A 51 9.48 15.70 16.13
CA GLN A 51 9.57 16.83 15.20
C GLN A 51 9.23 18.16 15.87
N GLU A 52 8.27 18.18 16.81
CA GLU A 52 7.97 19.38 17.62
C GLU A 52 9.14 19.78 18.50
N ALA A 53 9.87 18.84 19.10
CA ALA A 53 11.10 19.10 19.85
C ALA A 53 12.23 19.61 18.94
N GLU A 54 12.40 19.05 17.74
CA GLU A 54 13.37 19.52 16.73
C GLU A 54 13.02 20.95 16.27
N ARG A 55 11.73 21.24 16.08
CA ARG A 55 11.25 22.59 15.74
C ARG A 55 11.58 23.60 16.83
N ALA A 56 11.32 23.25 18.08
CA ALA A 56 11.64 24.11 19.22
C ALA A 56 13.15 24.37 19.33
N ALA A 57 13.99 23.34 19.09
CA ALA A 57 15.43 23.46 19.11
C ALA A 57 15.99 24.31 17.94
N ALA A 58 15.35 24.26 16.77
CA ALA A 58 15.76 25.05 15.60
C ALA A 58 15.34 26.52 15.70
N GLY A 59 14.31 26.86 16.49
CA GLY A 59 13.82 28.21 16.65
C GLY A 59 13.55 28.92 15.32
N ASP A 60 14.13 30.10 15.12
CA ASP A 60 13.97 30.90 13.91
C ASP A 60 14.54 30.25 12.64
N ASN A 61 15.40 29.26 12.78
CA ASN A 61 15.93 28.49 11.65
C ASN A 61 14.96 27.43 11.12
N TRP A 62 13.80 27.22 11.78
CA TRP A 62 12.80 26.29 11.30
C TRP A 62 12.06 26.81 10.09
N ASN A 63 12.15 26.09 8.97
CA ASN A 63 11.41 26.39 7.75
C ASN A 63 10.12 25.55 7.71
N ASP A 64 9.00 26.12 8.16
CA ASP A 64 7.72 25.40 8.22
C ASP A 64 7.07 25.27 6.84
N GLN A 65 7.16 24.09 6.27
CA GLN A 65 6.50 23.72 5.02
C GLN A 65 5.33 22.74 5.22
N GLY A 66 4.90 22.50 6.44
CA GLY A 66 3.82 21.57 6.78
C GLY A 66 4.14 20.11 6.44
N LEU A 67 5.42 19.72 6.47
CA LEU A 67 5.86 18.38 6.14
C LEU A 67 5.69 17.42 7.32
N VAL A 68 5.12 16.23 7.08
CA VAL A 68 5.11 15.16 8.08
C VAL A 68 6.53 14.66 8.35
N PHE A 69 7.32 14.50 7.29
CA PHE A 69 8.73 14.12 7.40
C PHE A 69 9.60 15.23 6.84
N ALA A 70 10.38 15.87 7.70
CA ALA A 70 11.26 16.97 7.37
C ALA A 70 12.68 16.71 7.88
N THR A 71 13.62 17.54 7.44
CA THR A 71 14.93 17.65 8.08
C THR A 71 14.80 18.33 9.45
N ARG A 72 15.87 18.33 10.25
CA ARG A 72 15.92 19.00 11.57
C ARG A 72 15.68 20.51 11.52
N VAL A 73 15.64 21.10 10.33
CA VAL A 73 15.33 22.52 10.11
C VAL A 73 14.04 22.70 9.28
N GLY A 74 13.18 21.68 9.19
CA GLY A 74 11.86 21.79 8.58
C GLY A 74 11.84 21.70 7.04
N THR A 75 12.98 21.51 6.39
CA THR A 75 13.06 21.42 4.92
C THR A 75 12.79 20.00 4.42
N PRO A 76 12.47 19.81 3.12
CA PRO A 76 12.31 18.49 2.52
C PRO A 76 13.57 17.64 2.63
N ILE A 77 13.41 16.36 2.98
CA ILE A 77 14.51 15.41 3.04
C ILE A 77 14.95 15.06 1.62
N HIS A 78 16.23 15.23 1.32
CA HIS A 78 16.81 14.83 0.06
C HIS A 78 16.91 13.28 0.01
N ARG A 79 16.61 12.70 -1.17
CA ARG A 79 16.61 11.23 -1.37
C ARG A 79 17.93 10.56 -0.97
N ALA A 80 19.06 11.17 -1.32
CA ALA A 80 20.36 10.64 -0.97
C ALA A 80 20.57 10.60 0.55
N ASN A 81 20.20 11.65 1.27
CA ASN A 81 20.32 11.72 2.72
C ASN A 81 19.42 10.68 3.40
N LEU A 82 18.16 10.54 2.96
CA LEU A 82 17.29 9.46 3.44
C LEU A 82 17.95 8.08 3.29
N HIS A 83 18.56 7.84 2.12
CA HIS A 83 19.20 6.57 1.84
C HIS A 83 20.46 6.33 2.68
N HIS A 84 21.37 7.30 2.72
CA HIS A 84 22.69 7.14 3.35
C HIS A 84 22.66 7.36 4.87
N GLU A 85 21.87 8.30 5.35
CA GLU A 85 21.87 8.71 6.76
C GLU A 85 20.83 7.98 7.61
N SER A 86 19.77 7.45 6.98
CA SER A 86 18.68 6.79 7.69
C SER A 86 18.51 5.33 7.28
N TRP A 87 18.30 5.05 5.99
CA TRP A 87 17.93 3.73 5.51
C TRP A 87 19.05 2.69 5.65
N LYS A 88 20.22 2.97 5.12
CA LYS A 88 21.39 2.07 5.20
C LYS A 88 21.83 1.79 6.66
N PRO A 89 21.93 2.79 7.56
CA PRO A 89 22.21 2.54 8.96
C PRO A 89 21.13 1.72 9.67
N LEU A 90 19.85 1.91 9.32
CA LEU A 90 18.74 1.12 9.85
C LEU A 90 18.88 -0.37 9.47
N LEU A 91 19.10 -0.68 8.18
CA LEU A 91 19.29 -2.05 7.71
C LEU A 91 20.47 -2.74 8.41
N ARG A 92 21.61 -2.04 8.54
CA ARG A 92 22.78 -2.56 9.24
C ARG A 92 22.50 -2.89 10.71
N ARG A 93 21.81 -1.99 11.43
CA ARG A 93 21.43 -2.21 12.82
C ARG A 93 20.44 -3.35 13.01
N ALA A 94 19.55 -3.53 12.05
CA ALA A 94 18.55 -4.59 12.04
C ALA A 94 19.10 -5.95 11.56
N GLY A 95 20.35 -6.02 11.09
CA GLY A 95 20.93 -7.24 10.52
C GLY A 95 20.22 -7.71 9.24
N VAL A 96 19.52 -6.81 8.54
CA VAL A 96 18.76 -7.12 7.33
C VAL A 96 19.65 -6.90 6.11
N ARG A 97 19.52 -7.79 5.12
CA ARG A 97 20.21 -7.65 3.83
C ARG A 97 19.95 -6.28 3.19
N ASP A 98 20.85 -5.85 2.35
CA ASP A 98 20.70 -4.59 1.62
C ASP A 98 19.52 -4.66 0.63
N VAL A 99 18.44 -3.97 0.97
CA VAL A 99 17.23 -3.82 0.14
C VAL A 99 16.98 -2.34 -0.12
N ARG A 100 16.39 -2.04 -1.26
CA ARG A 100 16.05 -0.65 -1.59
C ARG A 100 14.87 -0.16 -0.76
N PHE A 101 14.84 1.11 -0.40
CA PHE A 101 13.70 1.72 0.29
C PHE A 101 12.35 1.49 -0.45
N HIS A 102 12.39 1.47 -1.79
CA HIS A 102 11.20 1.22 -2.60
C HIS A 102 10.67 -0.21 -2.49
N ASP A 103 11.52 -1.17 -2.14
CA ASP A 103 11.12 -2.58 -2.00
C ASP A 103 10.14 -2.79 -0.84
N LEU A 104 10.08 -1.85 0.14
CA LEU A 104 9.00 -1.82 1.15
C LEU A 104 7.60 -1.75 0.53
N ARG A 105 7.48 -1.05 -0.61
CA ARG A 105 6.22 -0.98 -1.34
C ARG A 105 5.84 -2.32 -1.95
N HIS A 106 6.81 -3.05 -2.52
CA HIS A 106 6.59 -4.41 -3.02
C HIS A 106 6.25 -5.37 -1.88
N THR A 107 6.98 -5.31 -0.77
CA THR A 107 6.69 -6.09 0.43
C THR A 107 5.28 -5.86 0.94
N CYS A 108 4.84 -4.60 1.00
CA CYS A 108 3.47 -4.26 1.40
C CYS A 108 2.43 -4.87 0.44
N ALA A 109 2.67 -4.79 -0.89
CA ALA A 109 1.78 -5.42 -1.87
C ALA A 109 1.69 -6.93 -1.66
N THR A 110 2.84 -7.60 -1.56
CA THR A 110 2.95 -9.04 -1.33
C THR A 110 2.18 -9.47 -0.08
N LEU A 111 2.44 -8.82 1.06
CA LEU A 111 1.77 -9.14 2.33
C LEU A 111 0.25 -8.98 2.27
N LEU A 112 -0.25 -7.96 1.60
CA LEU A 112 -1.70 -7.76 1.46
C LEU A 112 -2.33 -8.81 0.54
N LEU A 113 -1.67 -9.13 -0.58
CA LEU A 113 -2.14 -10.13 -1.53
C LEU A 113 -2.14 -11.53 -0.91
N THR A 114 -1.10 -11.91 -0.16
CA THR A 114 -1.06 -13.20 0.57
C THR A 114 -2.12 -13.29 1.68
N LYS A 115 -2.63 -12.15 2.16
CA LYS A 115 -3.77 -12.11 3.09
C LYS A 115 -5.12 -12.04 2.40
N GLY A 116 -5.19 -12.29 1.09
CA GLY A 116 -6.42 -12.32 0.31
C GLY A 116 -7.03 -10.95 0.02
N VAL A 117 -6.28 -9.85 0.24
CA VAL A 117 -6.80 -8.52 -0.13
C VAL A 117 -6.86 -8.42 -1.65
N HIS A 118 -8.02 -8.06 -2.16
CA HIS A 118 -8.26 -7.98 -3.60
C HIS A 118 -7.25 -7.07 -4.32
N PRO A 119 -6.64 -7.51 -5.46
CA PRO A 119 -5.58 -6.77 -6.15
C PRO A 119 -5.93 -5.32 -6.49
N LYS A 120 -7.18 -5.05 -6.82
CA LYS A 120 -7.67 -3.70 -7.10
C LYS A 120 -7.52 -2.76 -5.90
N ILE A 121 -7.85 -3.23 -4.70
CA ILE A 121 -7.72 -2.47 -3.45
C ILE A 121 -6.25 -2.17 -3.16
N VAL A 122 -5.38 -3.17 -3.33
CA VAL A 122 -3.92 -3.02 -3.16
C VAL A 122 -3.35 -2.00 -4.14
N SER A 123 -3.76 -2.09 -5.42
CA SER A 123 -3.35 -1.15 -6.48
C SER A 123 -3.74 0.28 -6.15
N GLU A 124 -4.98 0.52 -5.72
CA GLU A 124 -5.49 1.84 -5.34
C GLU A 124 -4.78 2.38 -4.09
N MET A 125 -4.61 1.56 -3.06
CA MET A 125 -3.94 1.93 -1.83
C MET A 125 -2.49 2.34 -2.09
N LEU A 126 -1.77 1.58 -2.90
CA LEU A 126 -0.40 1.88 -3.28
C LEU A 126 -0.31 2.97 -4.36
N GLY A 127 -1.37 3.22 -5.13
CA GLY A 127 -1.39 4.18 -6.23
C GLY A 127 -0.51 3.72 -7.39
N HIS A 128 -0.65 2.46 -7.81
CA HIS A 128 -0.06 1.99 -9.04
C HIS A 128 -0.71 2.68 -10.24
N SER A 129 0.06 3.04 -11.25
CA SER A 129 -0.45 3.66 -12.48
C SER A 129 -1.32 2.71 -13.29
N SER A 130 -1.06 1.41 -13.16
CA SER A 130 -1.83 0.33 -13.76
C SER A 130 -2.03 -0.79 -12.74
N ILE A 131 -3.19 -1.44 -12.78
CA ILE A 131 -3.48 -2.64 -11.98
C ILE A 131 -2.58 -3.81 -12.41
N ALA A 132 -2.09 -3.83 -13.64
CA ALA A 132 -1.18 -4.87 -14.15
C ALA A 132 0.05 -5.05 -13.24
N ILE A 133 0.62 -3.97 -12.73
CA ILE A 133 1.75 -4.01 -11.77
C ILE A 133 1.40 -4.82 -10.51
N THR A 134 0.16 -4.75 -10.05
CA THR A 134 -0.30 -5.51 -8.87
C THR A 134 -0.62 -6.94 -9.24
N LEU A 135 -1.19 -7.18 -10.43
CA LEU A 135 -1.53 -8.51 -10.92
C LEU A 135 -0.26 -9.33 -11.21
N ASP A 136 0.81 -8.72 -11.71
CA ASP A 136 2.11 -9.38 -11.88
C ASP A 136 2.63 -9.91 -10.52
N ILE A 137 2.54 -9.09 -9.46
CA ILE A 137 2.89 -9.53 -8.11
C ILE A 137 1.97 -10.65 -7.64
N TYR A 138 0.67 -10.52 -7.90
CA TYR A 138 -0.36 -11.48 -7.49
C TYR A 138 -0.12 -12.87 -8.08
N SER A 139 0.15 -12.96 -9.38
CA SER A 139 0.41 -14.22 -10.08
C SER A 139 1.65 -14.96 -9.57
N HIS A 140 2.67 -14.21 -9.09
CA HIS A 140 3.88 -14.81 -8.52
C HIS A 140 3.75 -15.21 -7.04
N VAL A 141 2.82 -14.61 -6.32
CA VAL A 141 2.70 -14.77 -4.85
C VAL A 141 1.69 -15.82 -4.46
N ILE A 142 0.68 -16.08 -5.29
CA ILE A 142 -0.39 -17.05 -5.01
C ILE A 142 -0.32 -18.18 -6.05
N PRO A 143 0.41 -19.27 -5.77
CA PRO A 143 0.41 -20.44 -6.62
C PRO A 143 -0.97 -21.13 -6.58
N GLY A 144 -1.34 -21.83 -7.65
CA GLY A 144 -2.58 -22.64 -7.70
C GLY A 144 -3.85 -21.85 -7.99
N LEU A 145 -3.74 -20.60 -8.47
CA LEU A 145 -4.91 -19.81 -8.90
C LEU A 145 -5.73 -20.51 -10.00
N GLY A 146 -5.06 -21.25 -10.90
CA GLY A 146 -5.72 -22.04 -11.94
C GLY A 146 -6.53 -23.19 -11.36
N ASP A 147 -5.95 -23.93 -10.41
CA ASP A 147 -6.60 -25.06 -9.75
C ASP A 147 -7.79 -24.60 -8.91
N ALA A 148 -7.62 -23.49 -8.18
CA ALA A 148 -8.71 -22.88 -7.42
C ALA A 148 -9.87 -22.40 -8.32
N ALA A 149 -9.56 -21.89 -9.51
CA ALA A 149 -10.58 -21.50 -10.48
C ALA A 149 -11.33 -22.69 -11.07
N ALA A 150 -10.64 -23.81 -11.33
CA ALA A 150 -11.26 -25.05 -11.79
C ALA A 150 -12.22 -25.62 -10.74
N LEU A 151 -11.76 -25.74 -9.49
CA LEU A 151 -12.59 -26.19 -8.36
C LEU A 151 -13.82 -25.31 -8.14
N ALA A 152 -13.64 -23.98 -8.21
CA ALA A 152 -14.75 -23.04 -8.07
C ALA A 152 -15.77 -23.16 -9.22
N MET A 153 -15.32 -23.54 -10.42
CA MET A 153 -16.21 -23.79 -11.54
C MET A 153 -16.98 -25.10 -11.37
N GLU A 154 -16.32 -26.17 -10.89
CA GLU A 154 -16.99 -27.45 -10.56
C GLU A 154 -18.07 -27.23 -9.50
N ASP A 155 -17.72 -26.55 -8.40
CA ASP A 155 -18.66 -26.23 -7.32
C ASP A 155 -19.88 -25.42 -7.83
N ALA A 156 -19.63 -24.42 -8.68
CA ALA A 156 -20.70 -23.61 -9.26
C ALA A 156 -21.61 -24.36 -10.24
N LEU A 157 -21.12 -25.44 -10.88
CA LEU A 157 -21.90 -26.29 -11.76
C LEU A 157 -22.66 -27.35 -10.99
N ASP A 158 -22.12 -27.84 -9.88
CA ASP A 158 -22.76 -28.81 -9.00
C ASP A 158 -23.91 -28.20 -8.18
N ASP A 159 -23.83 -26.88 -7.87
CA ASP A 159 -24.86 -26.11 -7.17
C ASP A 159 -26.09 -25.72 -8.05
N ASP A 160 -26.14 -26.14 -9.34
CA ASP A 160 -27.31 -25.89 -10.19
C ASP A 160 -28.43 -26.90 -9.87
N PRO A 161 -29.52 -26.53 -9.18
CA PRO A 161 -30.61 -27.43 -8.82
C PRO A 161 -31.47 -27.87 -10.02
N GLY A 162 -31.04 -27.56 -11.26
CA GLY A 162 -31.82 -27.71 -12.48
C GLY A 162 -31.70 -29.05 -13.20
N VAL A 163 -30.77 -29.94 -12.84
CA VAL A 163 -30.66 -31.27 -13.48
C VAL A 163 -30.90 -32.35 -12.45
N ARG A 164 -32.12 -32.46 -11.95
CA ARG A 164 -32.62 -33.75 -11.46
C ARG A 164 -33.16 -34.48 -12.67
N ASP A 165 -32.42 -35.50 -13.12
CA ASP A 165 -32.90 -36.46 -14.08
C ASP A 165 -34.21 -37.04 -13.54
N GLU A 166 -35.34 -36.59 -14.09
CA GLU A 166 -36.59 -37.34 -13.96
C GLU A 166 -36.39 -38.65 -14.68
N GLU A 167 -36.08 -39.73 -13.93
CA GLU A 167 -36.16 -41.07 -14.44
C GLU A 167 -37.60 -41.30 -14.95
N PRO A 168 -37.80 -41.69 -16.21
CA PRO A 168 -39.12 -42.03 -16.70
C PRO A 168 -39.63 -43.30 -15.97
N GLU A 169 -40.63 -43.10 -15.11
CA GLU A 169 -41.38 -44.26 -14.58
C GLU A 169 -41.88 -45.14 -15.70
N CYS A 170 -41.24 -46.28 -15.88
CA CYS A 170 -41.66 -47.32 -16.75
C CYS A 170 -42.90 -48.00 -16.15
N ASN A 171 -44.08 -47.48 -16.51
CA ASN A 171 -45.38 -48.06 -16.10
C ASN A 171 -45.62 -49.30 -16.88
N ALA A 172 -45.19 -50.44 -16.38
CA ALA A 172 -45.56 -51.77 -16.84
C ALA A 172 -47.03 -52.07 -16.42
N ARG A 173 -47.97 -51.75 -17.28
CA ARG A 173 -49.29 -52.32 -17.18
C ARG A 173 -49.37 -53.63 -18.02
N THR A 174 -49.53 -54.69 -17.29
CA THR A 174 -50.00 -56.02 -17.60
C THR A 174 -51.17 -56.05 -18.63
N LEU A 175 -51.13 -56.95 -19.61
CA LEU A 175 -52.14 -57.91 -19.92
C LEU A 175 -51.50 -59.15 -20.55
#